data_484917e6a62a8adb1c05a0de05f705b4
#
_entry.id   484917e6a62a8adb1c05a0de05f705b4
#
_cell.length_a   1.000
_cell.length_b   1.000
_cell.length_c   1.000
_cell.angle_alpha   90.00
_cell.angle_beta   90.00
_cell.angle_gamma   90.00
#
_symmetry.space_group_name_H-M   'P 1'
#
loop_
_entity.id
_entity.type
_entity.pdbx_description
1 polymer ?
#
loop_
_entity_poly.entity_id
_entity_poly.type
_entity_poly.pdbx_seq_one_letter_code
_entity_poly.pdbx_strand_id
1 'polypeptide(L)'
;VEAGVPFVTTVNGESIIWDTHLDNFNRMKNSLVPPMEQAFSALLDDLSERGLLETTMVIWLGDFGRTPRINKDAGRDHWPSCYSAVLAGGGIRGGQVIGESDAIGGYPVSQPVTPADIHATVLTALGYDPHRNTFTTSDGRPMPLSEGHAIKGLL
;
A
#
# COMPACT_ATOMS: atom_id res chain seq x y z
N VAL A 1 16.17 8.57 2.98
CA VAL A 1 15.57 9.30 4.09
C VAL A 1 16.63 10.11 4.82
N GLU A 2 17.64 9.52 5.45
CA GLU A 2 18.70 10.23 6.18
C GLU A 2 19.48 11.25 5.35
N ALA A 3 19.69 10.96 4.08
CA ALA A 3 20.33 11.88 3.14
C ALA A 3 19.41 13.02 2.67
N GLY A 4 18.25 13.21 3.29
CA GLY A 4 17.29 14.25 2.93
C GLY A 4 16.45 13.94 1.68
N VAL A 5 16.42 12.69 1.21
CA VAL A 5 15.55 12.29 0.10
C VAL A 5 14.13 12.11 0.63
N PRO A 6 13.15 12.94 0.21
CA PRO A 6 11.81 12.95 0.82
C PRO A 6 10.92 11.79 0.37
N PHE A 7 11.22 11.18 -0.76
CA PHE A 7 10.43 10.07 -1.31
C PHE A 7 11.34 9.00 -1.91
N VAL A 8 11.18 7.77 -1.45
CA VAL A 8 11.97 6.61 -1.91
C VAL A 8 11.01 5.49 -2.27
N THR A 9 11.14 4.97 -3.47
CA THR A 9 10.41 3.78 -3.91
C THR A 9 11.39 2.62 -4.05
N THR A 10 11.01 1.46 -3.56
CA THR A 10 11.72 0.21 -3.75
C THR A 10 10.78 -0.86 -4.25
N VAL A 11 11.27 -1.77 -5.07
CA VAL A 11 10.53 -2.91 -5.58
C VAL A 11 11.11 -4.18 -4.96
N ASN A 12 10.24 -5.00 -4.39
CA ASN A 12 10.63 -6.27 -3.81
C ASN A 12 10.68 -7.35 -4.89
N GLY A 13 11.87 -7.59 -5.42
CA GLY A 13 12.15 -8.59 -6.43
C GLY A 13 12.17 -8.07 -7.87
N GLU A 14 12.37 -8.96 -8.81
CA GLU A 14 12.32 -8.67 -10.24
C GLU A 14 10.88 -8.50 -10.73
N SER A 15 10.67 -7.75 -11.80
CA SER A 15 9.42 -7.09 -12.18
C SER A 15 8.12 -7.91 -12.14
N ILE A 16 8.15 -9.23 -12.34
CA ILE A 16 6.93 -10.05 -12.41
C ILE A 16 6.91 -11.24 -11.45
N ILE A 17 7.82 -11.32 -10.50
CA ILE A 17 7.91 -12.52 -9.64
C ILE A 17 6.70 -12.73 -8.75
N TRP A 18 5.99 -11.63 -8.39
CA TRP A 18 4.77 -11.66 -7.60
C TRP A 18 3.51 -11.94 -8.42
N ASP A 19 3.61 -11.95 -9.75
CA ASP A 19 2.50 -12.27 -10.66
C ASP A 19 2.32 -13.78 -10.79
N THR A 20 1.71 -14.38 -9.77
CA THR A 20 1.69 -15.83 -9.55
C THR A 20 0.46 -16.50 -10.17
N HIS A 21 0.33 -16.44 -11.49
CA HIS A 21 -0.71 -17.15 -12.25
C HIS A 21 -0.61 -18.65 -12.23
N LEU A 22 0.49 -19.18 -11.72
CA LEU A 22 0.73 -20.62 -11.52
C LEU A 22 1.47 -20.87 -10.22
N ASP A 23 1.20 -22.01 -9.58
CA ASP A 23 1.85 -22.48 -8.34
C ASP A 23 1.97 -21.41 -7.25
N ASN A 24 0.91 -20.62 -7.08
CA ASN A 24 0.90 -19.44 -6.20
C ASN A 24 1.35 -19.79 -4.77
N PHE A 25 0.82 -20.85 -4.19
CA PHE A 25 1.02 -21.16 -2.77
C PHE A 25 2.46 -21.55 -2.46
N ASN A 26 3.08 -22.41 -3.28
CA ASN A 26 4.47 -22.81 -3.08
C ASN A 26 5.42 -21.64 -3.33
N ARG A 27 5.17 -20.84 -4.37
CA ARG A 27 5.97 -19.64 -4.67
C ARG A 27 5.88 -18.62 -3.53
N MET A 28 4.67 -18.32 -3.04
CA MET A 28 4.48 -17.42 -1.91
C MET A 28 5.18 -17.95 -0.66
N LYS A 29 4.92 -19.21 -0.27
CA LYS A 29 5.41 -19.79 0.98
C LYS A 29 6.94 -19.95 1.01
N ASN A 30 7.53 -20.38 -0.10
CA ASN A 30 8.92 -20.83 -0.09
C ASN A 30 9.92 -19.81 -0.64
N SER A 31 9.44 -18.85 -1.45
CA SER A 31 10.34 -17.97 -2.19
C SER A 31 10.04 -16.46 -2.02
N LEU A 32 8.77 -16.06 -1.98
CA LEU A 32 8.41 -14.64 -2.05
C LEU A 32 8.18 -14.02 -0.67
N VAL A 33 7.39 -14.67 0.17
CA VAL A 33 7.03 -14.11 1.48
C VAL A 33 8.21 -14.11 2.47
N PRO A 34 9.04 -15.17 2.61
CA PRO A 34 10.07 -15.17 3.65
C PRO A 34 11.09 -14.02 3.52
N PRO A 35 11.68 -13.74 2.34
CA PRO A 35 12.61 -12.61 2.23
C PRO A 35 11.91 -11.26 2.36
N MET A 36 10.66 -11.14 1.90
CA MET A 36 9.88 -9.91 2.05
C MET A 36 9.56 -9.63 3.52
N GLU A 37 9.09 -10.62 4.25
CA GLU A 37 8.79 -10.51 5.68
C GLU A 37 10.02 -10.08 6.48
N GLN A 38 11.17 -10.72 6.22
CA GLN A 38 12.43 -10.36 6.86
C GLN A 38 12.86 -8.93 6.52
N ALA A 39 12.79 -8.54 5.25
CA ALA A 39 13.20 -7.20 4.83
C ALA A 39 12.27 -6.11 5.37
N PHE A 40 10.96 -6.35 5.36
CA PHE A 40 9.98 -5.37 5.83
C PHE A 40 10.04 -5.18 7.35
N SER A 41 10.14 -6.26 8.13
CA SER A 41 10.28 -6.17 9.57
C SER A 41 11.58 -5.47 9.96
N ALA A 42 12.71 -5.86 9.36
CA ALA A 42 14.00 -5.22 9.61
C ALA A 42 14.01 -3.72 9.27
N LEU A 43 13.32 -3.31 8.20
CA LEU A 43 13.17 -1.89 7.87
C LEU A 43 12.42 -1.12 8.95
N LEU A 44 11.31 -1.67 9.44
CA LEU A 44 10.51 -1.02 10.49
C LEU A 44 11.28 -0.96 11.82
N ASP A 45 11.99 -2.02 12.18
CA ASP A 45 12.81 -2.08 13.38
C ASP A 45 13.95 -1.04 13.31
N ASP A 46 14.71 -0.99 12.21
CA ASP A 46 15.80 -0.02 12.02
C ASP A 46 15.28 1.43 12.06
N LEU A 47 14.18 1.73 11.39
CA LEU A 47 13.57 3.06 11.44
C LEU A 47 13.10 3.42 12.86
N SER A 48 12.54 2.47 13.59
CA SER A 48 12.08 2.65 14.96
C SER A 48 13.23 2.89 15.93
N GLU A 49 14.26 2.03 15.90
CA GLU A 49 15.45 2.13 16.77
C GLU A 49 16.19 3.45 16.57
N ARG A 50 16.17 3.98 15.37
CA ARG A 50 16.82 5.26 15.01
C ARG A 50 15.91 6.48 15.17
N GLY A 51 14.68 6.32 15.67
CA GLY A 51 13.71 7.39 15.83
C GLY A 51 13.21 8.00 14.52
N LEU A 52 13.47 7.35 13.38
CA LEU A 52 13.07 7.84 12.06
C LEU A 52 11.63 7.48 11.70
N LEU A 53 11.08 6.44 12.32
CA LEU A 53 9.72 5.98 12.02
C LEU A 53 8.65 7.03 12.38
N GLU A 54 8.92 7.91 13.34
CA GLU A 54 8.00 8.98 13.73
C GLU A 54 7.75 9.98 12.58
N THR A 55 8.77 10.21 11.75
CA THR A 55 8.74 11.20 10.67
C THR A 55 8.82 10.56 9.27
N THR A 56 8.85 9.25 9.19
CA THR A 56 8.91 8.50 7.93
C THR A 56 7.71 7.57 7.81
N MET A 57 6.86 7.83 6.83
CA MET A 57 5.76 6.92 6.49
C MET A 57 6.28 5.80 5.59
N VAL A 58 6.02 4.57 5.97
CA VAL A 58 6.29 3.38 5.16
C VAL A 58 4.98 2.83 4.64
N ILE A 59 4.89 2.66 3.33
CA ILE A 59 3.73 2.10 2.66
C ILE A 59 4.16 0.84 1.91
N TRP A 60 3.47 -0.27 2.19
CA TRP A 60 3.64 -1.50 1.45
C TRP A 60 2.32 -1.87 0.78
N LEU A 61 2.35 -1.99 -0.53
CA LEU A 61 1.18 -2.34 -1.33
C LEU A 61 1.62 -3.03 -2.63
N GLY A 62 0.67 -3.73 -3.26
CA GLY A 62 0.79 -4.23 -4.62
C GLY A 62 0.05 -3.32 -5.61
N ASP A 63 0.06 -3.73 -6.87
CA ASP A 63 -0.67 -3.09 -7.96
C ASP A 63 -2.20 -3.25 -7.78
N PHE A 64 -2.65 -4.48 -7.56
CA PHE A 64 -4.03 -4.89 -7.28
C PHE A 64 -4.07 -6.27 -6.63
N GLY A 65 -5.27 -6.72 -6.26
CA GLY A 65 -5.48 -8.02 -5.64
C GLY A 65 -5.45 -9.19 -6.62
N ARG A 66 -5.66 -10.37 -6.06
CA ARG A 66 -5.70 -11.65 -6.80
C ARG A 66 -7.05 -12.33 -6.61
N THR A 67 -7.48 -13.09 -7.62
CA THR A 67 -8.77 -13.77 -7.59
C THR A 67 -8.96 -14.61 -6.34
N PRO A 68 -10.13 -14.56 -5.67
CA PRO A 68 -10.46 -15.49 -4.60
C PRO A 68 -10.40 -16.95 -5.08
N ARG A 69 -10.85 -17.19 -6.31
CA ARG A 69 -10.82 -18.50 -6.94
C ARG A 69 -9.42 -18.83 -7.47
N ILE A 70 -8.95 -20.00 -7.13
CA ILE A 70 -7.71 -20.59 -7.64
C ILE A 70 -7.97 -21.11 -9.06
N ASN A 71 -7.09 -20.81 -10.00
CA ASN A 71 -7.18 -21.27 -11.38
C ASN A 71 -6.69 -22.72 -11.55
N LYS A 72 -6.78 -23.26 -12.75
CA LYS A 72 -6.39 -24.66 -13.07
C LYS A 72 -4.91 -24.97 -12.86
N ASP A 73 -4.07 -23.96 -12.82
CA ASP A 73 -2.61 -24.08 -12.66
C ASP A 73 -2.17 -23.79 -11.20
N ALA A 74 -3.09 -23.94 -10.24
CA ALA A 74 -2.88 -23.62 -8.83
C ALA A 74 -2.39 -22.18 -8.58
N GLY A 75 -2.71 -21.27 -9.48
CA GLY A 75 -2.39 -19.86 -9.43
C GLY A 75 -3.59 -18.99 -9.08
N ARG A 76 -3.34 -17.67 -8.99
CA ARG A 76 -4.37 -16.66 -8.84
C ARG A 76 -4.20 -15.60 -9.93
N ASP A 77 -5.31 -15.20 -10.55
CA ASP A 77 -5.34 -14.21 -11.61
C ASP A 77 -5.59 -12.79 -11.02
N HIS A 78 -5.55 -11.78 -11.87
CA HIS A 78 -5.74 -10.39 -11.47
C HIS A 78 -7.16 -10.13 -10.97
N TRP A 79 -7.28 -9.42 -9.83
CA TRP A 79 -8.54 -9.06 -9.21
C TRP A 79 -8.45 -7.68 -8.54
N PRO A 80 -8.77 -6.60 -9.25
CA PRO A 80 -8.58 -5.25 -8.73
C PRO A 80 -9.60 -4.84 -7.66
N SER A 81 -10.66 -5.64 -7.47
CA SER A 81 -11.78 -5.26 -6.61
C SER A 81 -11.51 -5.34 -5.12
N CYS A 82 -10.50 -6.10 -4.68
CA CYS A 82 -10.18 -6.25 -3.27
C CYS A 82 -8.72 -6.62 -3.06
N TYR A 83 -8.01 -5.83 -2.25
CA TYR A 83 -6.64 -6.13 -1.82
C TYR A 83 -6.32 -5.34 -0.55
N SER A 84 -5.16 -5.59 0.05
CA SER A 84 -4.73 -4.96 1.28
C SER A 84 -3.48 -4.12 1.06
N ALA A 85 -3.35 -3.06 1.85
CA ALA A 85 -2.15 -2.25 1.97
C ALA A 85 -1.75 -2.13 3.43
N VAL A 86 -0.47 -1.90 3.70
CA VAL A 86 0.05 -1.64 5.05
C VAL A 86 0.64 -0.25 5.09
N LEU A 87 0.30 0.52 6.12
CA LEU A 87 0.86 1.83 6.40
C LEU A 87 1.45 1.82 7.81
N ALA A 88 2.66 2.35 7.95
CA ALA A 88 3.33 2.44 9.25
C ALA A 88 4.14 3.74 9.35
N GLY A 89 4.33 4.26 10.56
CA GLY A 89 5.12 5.46 10.82
C GLY A 89 4.52 6.76 10.28
N GLY A 90 5.27 7.85 10.31
CA GLY A 90 4.89 9.14 9.74
C GLY A 90 3.57 9.71 10.27
N GLY A 91 3.25 9.51 11.56
CA GLY A 91 2.00 9.96 12.18
C GLY A 91 0.81 9.00 12.03
N ILE A 92 0.99 7.86 11.35
CA ILE A 92 -0.05 6.83 11.25
C ILE A 92 -0.28 6.17 12.61
N ARG A 93 -1.52 6.10 13.03
CA ARG A 93 -1.96 5.35 14.23
C ARG A 93 -1.94 3.86 13.93
N GLY A 94 -0.88 3.18 14.34
CA GLY A 94 -0.69 1.75 14.15
C GLY A 94 -1.66 0.86 14.94
N GLY A 95 -1.57 -0.46 14.73
CA GLY A 95 -2.35 -1.47 15.45
C GLY A 95 -3.83 -1.54 15.04
N GLN A 96 -4.21 -0.96 13.91
CA GLN A 96 -5.58 -0.92 13.40
C GLN A 96 -5.71 -1.77 12.14
N VAL A 97 -6.90 -2.33 11.96
CA VAL A 97 -7.36 -2.90 10.69
C VAL A 97 -8.56 -2.07 10.24
N ILE A 98 -8.50 -1.51 9.04
CA ILE A 98 -9.55 -0.68 8.45
C ILE A 98 -10.09 -1.38 7.22
N GLY A 99 -11.41 -1.50 7.18
CA GLY A 99 -12.11 -2.23 6.13
C GLY A 99 -12.16 -3.72 6.37
N GLU A 100 -13.10 -4.35 5.71
CA GLU A 100 -13.36 -5.79 5.77
C GLU A 100 -13.81 -6.27 4.41
N SER A 101 -13.32 -7.45 4.00
CA SER A 101 -13.80 -8.10 2.79
C SER A 101 -14.97 -9.03 3.09
N ASP A 102 -15.67 -9.44 2.03
CA ASP A 102 -16.61 -10.56 2.11
C ASP A 102 -15.89 -11.87 2.52
N ALA A 103 -16.68 -12.89 2.81
CA ALA A 103 -16.18 -14.18 3.32
C ALA A 103 -15.17 -14.89 2.40
N ILE A 104 -15.11 -14.52 1.14
CA ILE A 104 -14.18 -15.12 0.17
C ILE A 104 -13.04 -14.18 -0.23
N GLY A 105 -12.98 -12.95 0.31
CA GLY A 105 -11.99 -11.94 -0.09
C GLY A 105 -12.22 -11.37 -1.49
N GLY A 106 -13.45 -11.38 -1.97
CA GLY A 106 -13.81 -10.93 -3.31
C GLY A 106 -14.02 -9.41 -3.41
N TYR A 107 -14.74 -8.85 -2.46
CA TYR A 107 -15.10 -7.42 -2.48
C TYR A 107 -15.05 -6.84 -1.07
N PRO A 108 -14.72 -5.56 -0.91
CA PRO A 108 -14.84 -4.89 0.38
C PRO A 108 -16.34 -4.73 0.73
N VAL A 109 -16.70 -5.03 1.98
CA VAL A 109 -18.06 -4.94 2.51
C VAL A 109 -18.21 -3.92 3.64
N SER A 110 -17.09 -3.48 4.21
CA SER A 110 -17.06 -2.47 5.26
C SER A 110 -15.91 -1.51 5.03
N GLN A 111 -16.14 -0.22 5.22
CA GLN A 111 -15.15 0.86 5.11
C GLN A 111 -14.20 0.70 3.89
N PRO A 112 -14.73 0.66 2.67
CA PRO A 112 -13.91 0.50 1.49
C PRO A 112 -12.92 1.66 1.38
N VAL A 113 -11.68 1.34 1.03
CA VAL A 113 -10.59 2.30 0.79
C VAL A 113 -10.17 2.19 -0.66
N THR A 114 -10.06 3.33 -1.33
CA THR A 114 -9.59 3.42 -2.72
C THR A 114 -8.11 3.82 -2.78
N PRO A 115 -7.42 3.61 -3.90
CA PRO A 115 -6.08 4.16 -4.11
C PRO A 115 -6.02 5.69 -3.95
N ALA A 116 -7.09 6.40 -4.34
CA ALA A 116 -7.20 7.84 -4.16
C ALA A 116 -7.25 8.24 -2.67
N ASP A 117 -7.88 7.41 -1.81
CA ASP A 117 -7.93 7.65 -0.37
C ASP A 117 -6.56 7.42 0.29
N ILE A 118 -5.82 6.40 -0.15
CA ILE A 118 -4.43 6.21 0.29
C ILE A 118 -3.59 7.43 -0.09
N HIS A 119 -3.69 7.89 -1.34
CA HIS A 119 -2.99 9.09 -1.81
C HIS A 119 -3.36 10.34 -1.00
N ALA A 120 -4.66 10.58 -0.77
CA ALA A 120 -5.13 11.68 0.07
C ALA A 120 -4.61 11.58 1.51
N THR A 121 -4.52 10.37 2.07
CA THR A 121 -3.97 10.14 3.42
C THR A 121 -2.49 10.53 3.48
N VAL A 122 -1.70 10.11 2.49
CA VAL A 122 -0.27 10.47 2.39
C VAL A 122 -0.10 11.99 2.29
N LEU A 123 -0.84 12.64 1.40
CA LEU A 123 -0.79 14.09 1.25
C LEU A 123 -1.16 14.83 2.54
N THR A 124 -2.20 14.37 3.23
CA THR A 124 -2.62 14.96 4.51
C THR A 124 -1.54 14.79 5.57
N ALA A 125 -0.91 13.63 5.67
CA ALA A 125 0.19 13.40 6.61
C ALA A 125 1.41 14.30 6.30
N LEU A 126 1.65 14.61 5.04
CA LEU A 126 2.68 15.56 4.60
C LEU A 126 2.29 17.04 4.79
N GLY A 127 1.10 17.33 5.31
CA GLY A 127 0.62 18.68 5.56
C GLY A 127 -0.07 19.36 4.38
N TYR A 128 -0.39 18.63 3.33
CA TYR A 128 -1.15 19.17 2.20
C TYR A 128 -2.64 18.89 2.35
N ASP A 129 -3.46 19.83 1.93
CA ASP A 129 -4.89 19.60 1.73
C ASP A 129 -5.10 19.02 0.32
N PRO A 130 -5.51 17.76 0.19
CA PRO A 130 -5.60 17.09 -1.11
C PRO A 130 -6.61 17.73 -2.07
N HIS A 131 -7.59 18.46 -1.55
CA HIS A 131 -8.65 19.09 -2.34
C HIS A 131 -8.38 20.58 -2.64
N ARG A 132 -7.71 21.29 -1.73
CA ARG A 132 -7.43 22.73 -1.88
C ARG A 132 -6.10 22.99 -2.57
N ASN A 133 -5.10 22.15 -2.30
CA ASN A 133 -3.85 22.23 -3.03
C ASN A 133 -4.04 21.65 -4.43
N THR A 134 -3.56 22.36 -5.43
CA THR A 134 -3.72 21.99 -6.84
C THR A 134 -2.38 21.90 -7.55
N PHE A 135 -2.34 21.09 -8.58
CA PHE A 135 -1.30 21.14 -9.61
C PHE A 135 -1.90 21.62 -10.93
N THR A 136 -1.07 22.15 -11.80
CA THR A 136 -1.50 22.59 -13.11
C THR A 136 -1.15 21.51 -14.15
N THR A 137 -2.15 21.05 -14.87
CA THR A 137 -1.99 20.09 -15.97
C THR A 137 -1.27 20.73 -17.16
N SER A 138 -0.78 19.93 -18.10
CA SER A 138 -0.07 20.41 -19.30
C SER A 138 -0.91 21.35 -20.20
N ASP A 139 -2.24 21.24 -20.12
CA ASP A 139 -3.19 22.11 -20.82
C ASP A 139 -3.64 23.33 -19.98
N GLY A 140 -2.99 23.59 -18.85
CA GLY A 140 -3.18 24.77 -18.03
C GLY A 140 -4.34 24.71 -17.03
N ARG A 141 -4.98 23.56 -16.84
CA ARG A 141 -6.09 23.41 -15.89
C ARG A 141 -5.61 23.10 -14.47
N PRO A 142 -6.12 23.79 -13.45
CA PRO A 142 -5.87 23.40 -12.06
C PRO A 142 -6.64 22.12 -11.72
N MET A 143 -5.96 21.14 -11.14
CA MET A 143 -6.55 19.90 -10.66
C MET A 143 -6.20 19.70 -9.18
N PRO A 144 -7.11 19.17 -8.36
CA PRO A 144 -6.78 18.82 -6.98
C PRO A 144 -5.68 17.74 -6.94
N LEU A 145 -4.91 17.70 -5.85
CA LEU A 145 -3.86 16.70 -5.69
C LEU A 145 -4.41 15.28 -5.58
N SER A 146 -5.61 15.11 -5.01
CA SER A 146 -6.33 13.84 -4.98
C SER A 146 -7.84 14.10 -4.95
N GLU A 147 -8.61 13.18 -5.55
CA GLU A 147 -10.08 13.13 -5.44
C GLU A 147 -10.54 12.29 -4.24
N GLY A 148 -9.63 11.53 -3.62
CA GLY A 148 -9.91 10.70 -2.45
C GLY A 148 -9.97 11.52 -1.14
N HIS A 149 -10.31 10.84 -0.08
CA HIS A 149 -10.37 11.40 1.27
C HIS A 149 -9.38 10.68 2.19
N ALA A 150 -8.74 11.43 3.09
CA ALA A 150 -7.86 10.81 4.09
C ALA A 150 -8.64 9.75 4.89
N ILE A 151 -8.02 8.59 5.06
CA ILE A 151 -8.65 7.44 5.72
C ILE A 151 -8.90 7.78 7.18
N LYS A 152 -10.19 7.77 7.55
CA LYS A 152 -10.63 8.18 8.88
C LYS A 152 -10.02 7.29 9.96
N GLY A 153 -9.40 7.91 10.94
CA GLY A 153 -8.83 7.24 12.10
C GLY A 153 -7.37 6.79 11.95
N LEU A 154 -6.77 6.95 10.76
CA LEU A 154 -5.35 6.64 10.58
C LEU A 154 -4.40 7.78 10.99
N LEU A 155 -4.86 9.02 10.91
CA LEU A 155 -4.09 10.22 11.28
C LEU A 155 -4.61 10.82 12.58
#